data_688df0b5e20e6ea347e1db84eca9f7aa
#
_entry.id   688df0b5e20e6ea347e1db84eca9f7aa
#
_cell.length_a   1.000
_cell.length_b   1.000
_cell.length_c   1.000
_cell.angle_alpha   90.00
_cell.angle_beta   90.00
_cell.angle_gamma   90.00
#
_symmetry.space_group_name_H-M   'P 1'
#
loop_
_entity.id
_entity.type
_entity.pdbx_description
1 polymer ?
#
loop_
_entity_poly.entity_id
_entity_poly.type
_entity_poly.pdbx_seq_one_letter_code
_entity_poly.pdbx_strand_id
1 'polypeptide(L)'
;VFIMLNKKLLNEILAKYDVKIKKYDHFILAMSHSSYANEHNVSSNERIEFLGDAVLGMLVARYIYENFPFLPEGKMSKLRATYVCENANAKYAKELQIDKLLLLGRGEELSGGRQKDAIINDAFESFLGALYLTNGLDDVKKVLEKLVFPHIKANDQIEFIDYKSLLQEYVQSETRASLVYKAVSYTHLRAHETGAYL
;
A
#
# COMPACT_ATOMS: atom_id res chain seq x y z
N VAL A 1 -24.81 14.98 10.97
CA VAL A 1 -23.77 15.92 10.49
C VAL A 1 -22.95 15.18 9.45
N PHE A 2 -23.00 15.61 8.19
CA PHE A 2 -22.13 15.07 7.14
C PHE A 2 -20.69 15.41 7.49
N ILE A 3 -19.85 14.40 7.72
CA ILE A 3 -18.41 14.60 7.81
C ILE A 3 -17.92 14.87 6.40
N MET A 4 -17.33 16.04 6.18
CA MET A 4 -16.81 16.43 4.87
C MET A 4 -15.29 16.36 4.85
N LEU A 5 -14.72 16.04 3.68
CA LEU A 5 -13.28 16.05 3.46
C LEU A 5 -12.66 17.38 3.93
N ASN A 6 -11.62 17.31 4.75
CA ASN A 6 -10.86 18.48 5.16
C ASN A 6 -9.98 18.99 4.00
N LYS A 7 -10.59 19.81 3.14
CA LYS A 7 -9.91 20.38 1.96
C LYS A 7 -8.70 21.25 2.31
N LYS A 8 -8.74 21.94 3.47
CA LYS A 8 -7.63 22.78 3.91
C LYS A 8 -6.41 21.91 4.21
N LEU A 9 -6.57 20.88 5.04
CA LEU A 9 -5.49 19.93 5.36
C LEU A 9 -4.95 19.25 4.10
N LEU A 10 -5.83 18.81 3.20
CA LEU A 10 -5.42 18.16 1.93
C LEU A 10 -4.55 19.10 1.08
N ASN A 11 -4.92 20.37 0.97
CA ASN A 11 -4.11 21.36 0.25
C ASN A 11 -2.76 21.62 0.94
N GLU A 12 -2.73 21.69 2.28
CA GLU A 12 -1.50 21.86 3.06
C GLU A 12 -0.55 20.67 2.88
N ILE A 13 -1.08 19.45 2.85
CA ILE A 13 -0.31 18.23 2.57
C ILE A 13 0.32 18.31 1.18
N LEU A 14 -0.47 18.52 0.15
CA LEU A 14 -0.01 18.48 -1.23
C LEU A 14 0.89 19.67 -1.60
N ALA A 15 0.75 20.81 -0.94
CA ALA A 15 1.63 21.96 -1.12
C ALA A 15 3.11 21.64 -0.78
N LYS A 16 3.38 20.71 0.16
CA LYS A 16 4.74 20.25 0.51
C LYS A 16 5.43 19.53 -0.66
N TYR A 17 4.65 19.03 -1.60
CA TYR A 17 5.09 18.30 -2.78
C TYR A 17 4.99 19.14 -4.07
N ASP A 18 4.75 20.44 -3.96
CA ASP A 18 4.55 21.36 -5.08
C ASP A 18 3.38 20.93 -6.00
N VAL A 19 2.32 20.38 -5.39
CA VAL A 19 1.11 19.91 -6.07
C VAL A 19 -0.06 20.78 -5.70
N LYS A 20 -0.82 21.24 -6.73
CA LYS A 20 -2.07 22.00 -6.56
C LYS A 20 -3.24 21.18 -7.06
N ILE A 21 -4.27 21.05 -6.22
CA ILE A 21 -5.48 20.30 -6.55
C ILE A 21 -6.34 21.08 -7.54
N LYS A 22 -6.75 20.41 -8.61
CA LYS A 22 -7.65 20.99 -9.63
C LYS A 22 -9.12 20.76 -9.30
N LYS A 23 -9.46 19.59 -8.74
CA LYS A 23 -10.82 19.16 -8.36
C LYS A 23 -10.76 18.23 -7.15
N TYR A 24 -11.80 18.25 -6.31
CA TYR A 24 -11.82 17.46 -5.06
C TYR A 24 -12.62 16.17 -5.14
N ASP A 25 -13.38 15.95 -6.21
CA ASP A 25 -14.35 14.84 -6.27
C ASP A 25 -13.68 13.46 -6.10
N HIS A 26 -12.55 13.24 -6.78
CA HIS A 26 -11.79 12.00 -6.63
C HIS A 26 -11.18 11.85 -5.23
N PHE A 27 -10.78 12.93 -4.57
CA PHE A 27 -10.25 12.86 -3.21
C PHE A 27 -11.35 12.61 -2.17
N ILE A 28 -12.56 13.13 -2.39
CA ILE A 28 -13.72 12.79 -1.54
C ILE A 28 -14.02 11.29 -1.67
N LEU A 29 -14.07 10.78 -2.90
CA LEU A 29 -14.25 9.35 -3.15
C LEU A 29 -13.13 8.51 -2.52
N ALA A 30 -11.87 8.89 -2.72
CA ALA A 30 -10.71 8.18 -2.21
C ALA A 30 -10.67 8.09 -0.68
N MET A 31 -11.18 9.09 0.01
CA MET A 31 -11.24 9.10 1.47
C MET A 31 -12.51 8.46 2.02
N SER A 32 -13.46 8.05 1.19
CA SER A 32 -14.72 7.44 1.60
C SER A 32 -14.58 5.93 1.79
N HIS A 33 -14.25 5.49 3.01
CA HIS A 33 -14.21 4.08 3.35
C HIS A 33 -15.59 3.41 3.18
N SER A 34 -15.64 2.11 2.94
CA SER A 34 -16.89 1.35 2.73
C SER A 34 -17.91 1.52 3.86
N SER A 35 -17.47 1.65 5.10
CA SER A 35 -18.36 1.92 6.24
C SER A 35 -19.08 3.27 6.13
N TYR A 36 -18.35 4.32 5.72
CA TYR A 36 -18.92 5.63 5.46
C TYR A 36 -19.87 5.61 4.26
N ALA A 37 -19.43 4.96 3.20
CA ALA A 37 -20.19 4.83 1.96
C ALA A 37 -21.55 4.16 2.20
N ASN A 38 -21.58 3.09 2.99
CA ASN A 38 -22.81 2.37 3.36
C ASN A 38 -23.74 3.23 4.21
N GLU A 39 -23.23 3.97 5.20
CA GLU A 39 -24.06 4.84 6.05
C GLU A 39 -24.67 6.03 5.29
N HIS A 40 -24.00 6.49 4.23
CA HIS A 40 -24.40 7.71 3.51
C HIS A 40 -24.95 7.43 2.10
N ASN A 41 -25.03 6.17 1.70
CA ASN A 41 -25.48 5.73 0.38
C ASN A 41 -24.70 6.42 -0.78
N VAL A 42 -23.38 6.42 -0.65
CA VAL A 42 -22.44 6.92 -1.65
C VAL A 42 -21.47 5.81 -2.08
N SER A 43 -20.62 6.07 -3.09
CA SER A 43 -19.60 5.11 -3.52
C SER A 43 -18.44 5.03 -2.53
N SER A 44 -17.89 3.81 -2.35
CA SER A 44 -16.66 3.56 -1.58
C SER A 44 -15.40 3.83 -2.40
N ASN A 45 -14.26 3.84 -1.72
CA ASN A 45 -12.94 4.03 -2.32
C ASN A 45 -12.38 2.80 -3.06
N GLU A 46 -12.98 1.63 -2.96
CA GLU A 46 -12.43 0.35 -3.48
C GLU A 46 -11.99 0.39 -4.95
N ARG A 47 -12.76 1.05 -5.82
CA ARG A 47 -12.41 1.14 -7.24
C ARG A 47 -11.23 2.08 -7.53
N ILE A 48 -11.08 3.13 -6.75
CA ILE A 48 -9.98 4.07 -6.93
C ILE A 48 -8.71 3.57 -6.24
N GLU A 49 -8.84 2.78 -5.18
CA GLU A 49 -7.79 1.99 -4.55
C GLU A 49 -7.15 1.04 -5.56
N PHE A 50 -7.95 0.20 -6.24
CA PHE A 50 -7.45 -0.70 -7.29
C PHE A 50 -6.58 0.03 -8.34
N LEU A 51 -6.99 1.24 -8.76
CA LEU A 51 -6.22 2.05 -9.69
C LEU A 51 -4.94 2.61 -9.04
N GLY A 52 -5.04 3.03 -7.80
CA GLY A 52 -3.93 3.62 -7.05
C GLY A 52 -2.81 2.62 -6.77
N ASP A 53 -3.15 1.37 -6.39
CA ASP A 53 -2.19 0.27 -6.26
C ASP A 53 -1.41 0.05 -7.56
N ALA A 54 -2.11 -0.04 -8.70
CA ALA A 54 -1.46 -0.20 -10.01
C ALA A 54 -0.52 0.97 -10.35
N VAL A 55 -0.91 2.21 -10.05
CA VAL A 55 -0.09 3.41 -10.26
C VAL A 55 1.14 3.42 -9.37
N LEU A 56 0.99 3.10 -8.08
CA LEU A 56 2.09 2.97 -7.12
C LEU A 56 3.07 1.89 -7.56
N GLY A 57 2.56 0.70 -7.84
CA GLY A 57 3.37 -0.45 -8.27
C GLY A 57 4.17 -0.16 -9.54
N MET A 58 3.55 0.51 -10.53
CA MET A 58 4.22 0.90 -11.78
C MET A 58 5.33 1.93 -11.53
N LEU A 59 5.07 2.99 -10.76
CA LEU A 59 6.06 4.06 -10.52
C LEU A 59 7.25 3.56 -9.68
N VAL A 60 6.98 2.72 -8.68
CA VAL A 60 8.05 2.09 -7.88
C VAL A 60 8.86 1.11 -8.74
N ALA A 61 8.21 0.30 -9.58
CA ALA A 61 8.91 -0.59 -10.50
C ALA A 61 9.81 0.19 -11.48
N ARG A 62 9.28 1.27 -12.06
CA ARG A 62 10.06 2.15 -12.93
C ARG A 62 11.27 2.74 -12.21
N TYR A 63 11.07 3.28 -11.01
CA TYR A 63 12.16 3.84 -10.21
C TYR A 63 13.26 2.80 -9.94
N ILE A 64 12.88 1.58 -9.54
CA ILE A 64 13.83 0.48 -9.29
C ILE A 64 14.58 0.13 -10.58
N TYR A 65 13.89 -0.03 -11.70
CA TYR A 65 14.50 -0.33 -12.98
C TYR A 65 15.52 0.72 -13.44
N GLU A 66 15.18 2.00 -13.30
CA GLU A 66 16.04 3.11 -13.72
C GLU A 66 17.27 3.30 -12.79
N ASN A 67 17.11 3.07 -11.49
CA ASN A 67 18.16 3.40 -10.49
C ASN A 67 19.00 2.21 -10.04
N PHE A 68 18.58 0.97 -10.32
CA PHE A 68 19.30 -0.25 -9.95
C PHE A 68 19.56 -1.16 -11.15
N PRO A 69 20.31 -0.70 -12.18
CA PRO A 69 20.43 -1.40 -13.46
C PRO A 69 21.10 -2.78 -13.37
N PHE A 70 21.81 -3.07 -12.28
CA PHE A 70 22.49 -4.36 -12.08
C PHE A 70 21.66 -5.37 -11.29
N LEU A 71 20.45 -5.01 -10.83
CA LEU A 71 19.59 -5.94 -10.10
C LEU A 71 18.90 -6.89 -11.07
N PRO A 72 18.97 -8.23 -10.85
CA PRO A 72 18.19 -9.20 -11.60
C PRO A 72 16.67 -9.04 -11.28
N GLU A 73 15.83 -9.49 -12.21
CA GLU A 73 14.37 -9.35 -12.14
C GLU A 73 13.80 -9.82 -10.79
N GLY A 74 14.15 -11.02 -10.33
CA GLY A 74 13.64 -11.57 -9.07
C GLY A 74 13.96 -10.69 -7.85
N LYS A 75 15.10 -10.00 -7.87
CA LYS A 75 15.45 -9.06 -6.82
C LYS A 75 14.70 -7.73 -6.95
N MET A 76 14.47 -7.24 -8.17
CA MET A 76 13.64 -6.05 -8.40
C MET A 76 12.19 -6.30 -7.94
N SER A 77 11.64 -7.47 -8.21
CA SER A 77 10.29 -7.85 -7.77
C SER A 77 10.17 -7.92 -6.25
N LYS A 78 11.15 -8.51 -5.56
CA LYS A 78 11.20 -8.53 -4.08
C LYS A 78 11.34 -7.12 -3.50
N LEU A 79 12.23 -6.31 -4.06
CA LEU A 79 12.43 -4.93 -3.64
C LEU A 79 11.14 -4.11 -3.81
N ARG A 80 10.46 -4.22 -4.94
CA ARG A 80 9.16 -3.57 -5.13
C ARG A 80 8.18 -4.00 -4.06
N ALA A 81 7.99 -5.30 -3.84
CA ALA A 81 7.06 -5.83 -2.84
C ALA A 81 7.31 -5.28 -1.43
N THR A 82 8.57 -5.06 -1.05
CA THR A 82 8.95 -4.45 0.24
C THR A 82 8.41 -3.03 0.41
N TYR A 83 8.39 -2.25 -0.66
CA TYR A 83 8.05 -0.83 -0.62
C TYR A 83 6.61 -0.49 -1.05
N VAL A 84 5.83 -1.49 -1.51
CA VAL A 84 4.41 -1.33 -1.82
C VAL A 84 3.51 -2.24 -0.97
N CYS A 85 4.03 -2.85 0.09
CA CYS A 85 3.23 -3.66 1.01
C CYS A 85 2.41 -2.80 1.98
N GLU A 86 1.36 -3.39 2.54
CA GLU A 86 0.46 -2.75 3.52
C GLU A 86 1.21 -1.97 4.61
N ASN A 87 2.22 -2.61 5.24
CA ASN A 87 2.98 -1.97 6.31
C ASN A 87 3.79 -0.74 5.84
N ALA A 88 4.36 -0.79 4.64
CA ALA A 88 5.08 0.35 4.06
C ALA A 88 4.10 1.48 3.71
N ASN A 89 3.01 1.15 3.03
CA ASN A 89 1.97 2.11 2.63
C ASN A 89 1.33 2.80 3.84
N ALA A 90 1.05 2.05 4.92
CA ALA A 90 0.52 2.62 6.16
C ALA A 90 1.47 3.64 6.80
N LYS A 91 2.80 3.42 6.72
CA LYS A 91 3.79 4.41 7.19
C LYS A 91 3.76 5.68 6.36
N TYR A 92 3.76 5.56 5.02
CA TYR A 92 3.67 6.72 4.12
C TYR A 92 2.37 7.50 4.32
N ALA A 93 1.26 6.80 4.48
CA ALA A 93 -0.04 7.39 4.74
C ALA A 93 -0.07 8.20 6.05
N LYS A 94 0.55 7.68 7.11
CA LYS A 94 0.67 8.37 8.40
C LYS A 94 1.54 9.63 8.28
N GLU A 95 2.63 9.57 7.53
CA GLU A 95 3.47 10.75 7.23
C GLU A 95 2.70 11.82 6.45
N LEU A 96 1.86 11.42 5.51
CA LEU A 96 0.92 12.30 4.79
C LEU A 96 -0.29 12.74 5.63
N GLN A 97 -0.48 12.22 6.85
CA GLN A 97 -1.66 12.47 7.68
C GLN A 97 -2.98 12.07 7.00
N ILE A 98 -2.97 11.03 6.16
CA ILE A 98 -4.15 10.52 5.45
C ILE A 98 -5.20 10.01 6.45
N ASP A 99 -4.77 9.46 7.58
CA ASP A 99 -5.61 9.08 8.70
C ASP A 99 -6.58 10.18 9.12
N LYS A 100 -6.15 11.46 9.07
CA LYS A 100 -6.97 12.63 9.40
C LYS A 100 -7.95 13.06 8.29
N LEU A 101 -7.74 12.56 7.08
CA LEU A 101 -8.61 12.86 5.92
C LEU A 101 -9.72 11.81 5.74
N LEU A 102 -9.56 10.61 6.32
CA LEU A 102 -10.49 9.49 6.17
C LEU A 102 -11.91 9.86 6.60
N LEU A 103 -12.87 9.41 5.81
CA LEU A 103 -14.30 9.43 6.10
C LEU A 103 -14.71 8.01 6.48
N LEU A 104 -14.99 7.80 7.75
CA LEU A 104 -15.38 6.53 8.33
C LEU A 104 -16.82 6.57 8.79
N GLY A 105 -17.53 5.44 8.69
CA GLY A 105 -18.81 5.28 9.34
C GLY A 105 -18.65 5.25 10.87
N ARG A 106 -19.73 5.56 11.59
CA ARG A 106 -19.71 5.70 13.05
C ARG A 106 -19.19 4.44 13.76
N GLY A 107 -19.62 3.27 13.30
CA GLY A 107 -19.18 1.99 13.88
C GLY A 107 -17.68 1.77 13.70
N GLU A 108 -17.15 2.03 12.51
CA GLU A 108 -15.74 1.87 12.20
C GLU A 108 -14.87 2.89 12.94
N GLU A 109 -15.32 4.13 13.07
CA GLU A 109 -14.64 5.17 13.85
C GLU A 109 -14.52 4.76 15.32
N LEU A 110 -15.63 4.26 15.93
CA LEU A 110 -15.65 3.81 17.32
C LEU A 110 -14.79 2.57 17.58
N SER A 111 -14.61 1.71 16.57
CA SER A 111 -13.75 0.53 16.65
C SER A 111 -12.27 0.83 16.38
N GLY A 112 -11.89 2.09 16.26
CA GLY A 112 -10.52 2.50 16.00
C GLY A 112 -10.07 2.31 14.55
N GLY A 113 -11.00 2.31 13.59
CA GLY A 113 -10.72 2.10 12.17
C GLY A 113 -9.64 3.03 11.62
N ARG A 114 -9.60 4.26 12.14
CA ARG A 114 -8.60 5.28 11.77
C ARG A 114 -7.15 4.92 12.14
N GLN A 115 -6.94 3.91 12.98
CA GLN A 115 -5.63 3.39 13.37
C GLN A 115 -5.30 2.02 12.74
N LYS A 116 -6.24 1.39 12.03
CA LYS A 116 -6.02 0.09 11.38
C LYS A 116 -5.16 0.26 10.13
N ASP A 117 -4.03 -0.42 10.10
CA ASP A 117 -3.07 -0.29 8.99
C ASP A 117 -3.68 -0.68 7.63
N ALA A 118 -4.55 -1.69 7.58
CA ALA A 118 -5.26 -2.05 6.35
C ALA A 118 -6.10 -0.88 5.79
N ILE A 119 -6.92 -0.23 6.63
CA ILE A 119 -7.75 0.92 6.20
C ILE A 119 -6.88 2.10 5.75
N ILE A 120 -5.76 2.32 6.43
CA ILE A 120 -4.81 3.39 6.11
C ILE A 120 -4.07 3.09 4.79
N ASN A 121 -3.70 1.82 4.55
CA ASN A 121 -3.14 1.35 3.29
C ASN A 121 -4.08 1.64 2.12
N ASP A 122 -5.33 1.16 2.21
CA ASP A 122 -6.33 1.32 1.17
C ASP A 122 -6.59 2.81 0.85
N ALA A 123 -6.61 3.63 1.90
CA ALA A 123 -6.72 5.08 1.74
C ALA A 123 -5.51 5.73 1.06
N PHE A 124 -4.30 5.23 1.31
CA PHE A 124 -3.08 5.72 0.64
C PHE A 124 -3.10 5.39 -0.85
N GLU A 125 -3.40 4.16 -1.20
CA GLU A 125 -3.55 3.75 -2.59
C GLU A 125 -4.65 4.55 -3.28
N SER A 126 -5.81 4.68 -2.64
CA SER A 126 -6.92 5.51 -3.12
C SER A 126 -6.52 6.97 -3.33
N PHE A 127 -5.72 7.53 -2.42
CA PHE A 127 -5.20 8.89 -2.54
C PHE A 127 -4.32 9.06 -3.78
N LEU A 128 -3.42 8.11 -4.04
CA LEU A 128 -2.59 8.13 -5.25
C LEU A 128 -3.43 7.98 -6.52
N GLY A 129 -4.46 7.13 -6.50
CA GLY A 129 -5.42 7.00 -7.58
C GLY A 129 -6.19 8.30 -7.85
N ALA A 130 -6.64 9.00 -6.79
CA ALA A 130 -7.30 10.30 -6.89
C ALA A 130 -6.38 11.37 -7.47
N LEU A 131 -5.14 11.40 -7.02
CA LEU A 131 -4.13 12.33 -7.51
C LEU A 131 -3.85 12.08 -9.00
N TYR A 132 -3.70 10.82 -9.39
CA TYR A 132 -3.52 10.42 -10.78
C TYR A 132 -4.69 10.88 -11.68
N LEU A 133 -5.92 10.59 -11.29
CA LEU A 133 -7.11 10.96 -12.06
C LEU A 133 -7.33 12.47 -12.15
N THR A 134 -6.88 13.20 -11.15
CA THR A 134 -7.11 14.65 -11.08
C THR A 134 -6.00 15.44 -11.73
N ASN A 135 -4.75 15.08 -11.50
CA ASN A 135 -3.58 15.86 -11.86
C ASN A 135 -2.70 15.18 -12.92
N GLY A 136 -2.75 13.85 -13.01
CA GLY A 136 -1.89 13.03 -13.86
C GLY A 136 -0.70 12.43 -13.14
N LEU A 137 0.10 11.67 -13.90
CA LEU A 137 1.17 10.83 -13.37
C LEU A 137 2.34 11.65 -12.78
N ASP A 138 2.63 12.81 -13.36
CA ASP A 138 3.77 13.64 -12.92
C ASP A 138 3.60 14.15 -11.49
N ASP A 139 2.39 14.52 -11.09
CA ASP A 139 2.12 14.98 -9.72
C ASP A 139 2.15 13.82 -8.72
N VAL A 140 1.72 12.61 -9.11
CA VAL A 140 1.93 11.39 -8.30
C VAL A 140 3.43 11.15 -8.11
N LYS A 141 4.21 11.24 -9.18
CA LYS A 141 5.66 11.04 -9.14
C LYS A 141 6.34 12.03 -8.18
N LYS A 142 5.99 13.31 -8.20
CA LYS A 142 6.51 14.33 -7.24
C LYS A 142 6.28 13.92 -5.78
N VAL A 143 5.11 13.36 -5.47
CA VAL A 143 4.82 12.86 -4.12
C VAL A 143 5.72 11.67 -3.79
N LEU A 144 5.82 10.68 -4.68
CA LEU A 144 6.63 9.49 -4.44
C LEU A 144 8.14 9.78 -4.37
N GLU A 145 8.64 10.74 -5.13
CA GLU A 145 10.04 11.19 -5.10
C GLU A 145 10.49 11.74 -3.74
N LYS A 146 9.57 12.35 -3.00
CA LYS A 146 9.89 12.88 -1.67
C LYS A 146 9.51 11.89 -0.54
N LEU A 147 8.47 11.07 -0.76
CA LEU A 147 7.89 10.24 0.30
C LEU A 147 8.37 8.78 0.28
N VAL A 148 8.55 8.18 -0.89
CA VAL A 148 8.80 6.73 -1.04
C VAL A 148 10.20 6.44 -1.54
N PHE A 149 10.60 7.04 -2.64
CA PHE A 149 11.85 6.72 -3.32
C PHE A 149 13.12 6.91 -2.48
N PRO A 150 13.22 7.90 -1.56
CA PRO A 150 14.39 8.05 -0.70
C PRO A 150 14.63 6.87 0.25
N HIS A 151 13.61 6.07 0.51
CA HIS A 151 13.71 4.89 1.37
C HIS A 151 14.19 3.66 0.61
N ILE A 152 14.07 3.63 -0.73
CA ILE A 152 14.39 2.45 -1.53
C ILE A 152 15.89 2.26 -1.63
N LYS A 153 16.43 1.19 -1.01
CA LYS A 153 17.84 0.83 -1.00
C LYS A 153 18.04 -0.56 -1.58
N ALA A 154 19.05 -0.72 -2.42
CA ALA A 154 19.36 -2.01 -3.05
C ALA A 154 19.64 -3.15 -2.04
N ASN A 155 20.12 -2.81 -0.85
CA ASN A 155 20.47 -3.78 0.19
C ASN A 155 19.29 -4.23 1.06
N ASP A 156 18.15 -3.56 1.01
CA ASP A 156 16.98 -3.90 1.83
C ASP A 156 16.28 -5.19 1.38
N GLN A 157 16.81 -5.84 0.34
CA GLN A 157 16.39 -7.19 -0.08
C GLN A 157 16.80 -8.29 0.89
N ILE A 158 17.69 -8.00 1.84
CA ILE A 158 18.38 -9.00 2.65
C ILE A 158 17.47 -9.51 3.80
N GLU A 159 16.44 -8.77 4.18
CA GLU A 159 15.62 -9.13 5.36
C GLU A 159 14.34 -9.91 5.06
N PHE A 160 13.90 -9.99 3.81
CA PHE A 160 12.86 -10.95 3.43
C PHE A 160 13.50 -12.30 3.10
N ILE A 161 14.00 -12.97 4.12
CA ILE A 161 14.35 -14.39 4.02
C ILE A 161 13.00 -15.12 3.90
N ASP A 162 12.61 -15.43 2.68
CA ASP A 162 11.55 -16.38 2.42
C ASP A 162 12.05 -17.77 2.82
N TYR A 163 11.95 -18.05 4.12
CA TYR A 163 12.37 -19.33 4.70
C TYR A 163 11.71 -20.52 4.02
N LYS A 164 10.51 -20.35 3.48
CA LYS A 164 9.80 -21.38 2.76
C LYS A 164 10.49 -21.69 1.42
N SER A 165 10.82 -20.68 0.63
CA SER A 165 11.56 -20.86 -0.62
C SER A 165 12.98 -21.36 -0.38
N LEU A 166 13.67 -20.83 0.63
CA LEU A 166 15.01 -21.32 1.02
C LEU A 166 14.99 -22.79 1.44
N LEU A 167 14.02 -23.19 2.26
CA LEU A 167 13.87 -24.58 2.65
C LEU A 167 13.56 -25.47 1.45
N GLN A 168 12.72 -24.98 0.55
CA GLN A 168 12.37 -25.71 -0.68
C GLN A 168 13.58 -25.87 -1.59
N GLU A 169 14.36 -24.82 -1.83
CA GLU A 169 15.60 -24.86 -2.61
C GLU A 169 16.63 -25.79 -1.97
N TYR A 170 16.81 -25.72 -0.64
CA TYR A 170 17.72 -26.59 0.09
C TYR A 170 17.35 -28.08 -0.06
N VAL A 171 16.10 -28.42 0.19
CA VAL A 171 15.63 -29.82 0.11
C VAL A 171 15.71 -30.32 -1.35
N GLN A 172 15.37 -29.50 -2.33
CA GLN A 172 15.48 -29.89 -3.74
C GLN A 172 16.92 -30.05 -4.22
N SER A 173 17.85 -29.25 -3.69
CA SER A 173 19.27 -29.34 -4.04
C SER A 173 19.94 -30.57 -3.44
N GLU A 174 19.63 -30.92 -2.19
CA GLU A 174 20.28 -31.99 -1.44
C GLU A 174 19.66 -33.38 -1.72
N THR A 175 18.33 -33.47 -1.80
CA THR A 175 17.66 -34.77 -1.76
C THR A 175 16.83 -35.09 -3.02
N ARG A 176 16.65 -34.15 -3.95
CA ARG A 176 15.69 -34.22 -5.06
C ARG A 176 14.25 -34.60 -4.63
N ALA A 177 13.94 -34.41 -3.36
CA ALA A 177 12.63 -34.68 -2.78
C ALA A 177 11.67 -33.50 -2.98
N SER A 178 10.39 -33.78 -3.06
CA SER A 178 9.35 -32.73 -3.06
C SER A 178 8.86 -32.48 -1.65
N LEU A 179 8.80 -31.21 -1.24
CA LEU A 179 8.20 -30.79 0.03
C LEU A 179 6.67 -30.83 -0.07
N VAL A 180 6.04 -31.43 0.92
CA VAL A 180 4.58 -31.43 1.07
C VAL A 180 4.22 -30.56 2.28
N TYR A 181 3.50 -29.47 2.04
CA TYR A 181 3.02 -28.59 3.10
C TYR A 181 1.65 -29.04 3.61
N LYS A 182 1.54 -29.29 4.90
CA LYS A 182 0.28 -29.70 5.54
C LYS A 182 -0.10 -28.66 6.61
N ALA A 183 -1.30 -28.12 6.51
CA ALA A 183 -1.83 -27.24 7.54
C ALA A 183 -2.09 -28.04 8.84
N VAL A 184 -1.56 -27.59 9.96
CA VAL A 184 -1.64 -28.32 11.23
C VAL A 184 -2.71 -27.81 12.19
N SER A 185 -3.26 -26.62 11.99
CA SER A 185 -4.38 -26.07 12.78
C SER A 185 -5.12 -24.98 12.02
N TYR A 186 -6.43 -24.91 12.19
CA TYR A 186 -7.29 -23.90 11.56
C TYR A 186 -7.78 -22.82 12.52
N THR A 187 -7.49 -22.94 13.81
CA THR A 187 -8.25 -22.21 14.80
C THR A 187 -7.63 -20.93 15.30
N HIS A 188 -6.45 -20.47 14.87
CA HIS A 188 -5.92 -19.15 15.29
C HIS A 188 -4.65 -18.71 14.55
N LEU A 189 -4.39 -19.27 13.37
CA LEU A 189 -3.27 -18.82 12.55
C LEU A 189 -3.73 -17.70 11.61
N ARG A 190 -3.14 -16.53 11.75
CA ARG A 190 -3.14 -15.53 10.69
C ARG A 190 -2.43 -16.13 9.48
N ALA A 191 -2.79 -15.70 8.26
CA ALA A 191 -2.42 -16.30 6.97
C ALA A 191 -0.91 -16.52 6.69
N HIS A 192 -0.02 -16.37 7.65
CA HIS A 192 1.45 -16.41 7.49
C HIS A 192 2.15 -17.55 8.20
N GLU A 193 1.44 -18.44 8.91
CA GLU A 193 2.07 -19.54 9.62
C GLU A 193 1.72 -20.90 8.97
N THR A 194 2.61 -21.38 8.12
CA THR A 194 2.56 -22.74 7.60
C THR A 194 3.62 -23.60 8.28
N GLY A 195 3.21 -24.67 8.93
CA GLY A 195 4.15 -25.68 9.42
C GLY A 195 4.68 -26.51 8.25
N ALA A 196 5.98 -26.71 8.17
CA ALA A 196 6.61 -27.64 7.25
C ALA A 196 7.06 -28.90 8.01
N TYR A 197 6.80 -30.07 7.45
CA TYR A 197 7.31 -31.35 7.94
C TYR A 197 8.26 -31.92 6.91
N LEU A 198 9.40 -32.42 7.38
CA LEU A 198 10.36 -33.20 6.59
C LEU A 198 9.93 -34.65 6.53
#